data_e976ba9b149c260b6a65546b9075bc45
#
_entry.id   e976ba9b149c260b6a65546b9075bc45
#
_cell.length_a   1.000
_cell.length_b   1.000
_cell.length_c   1.000
_cell.angle_alpha   90.00
_cell.angle_beta   90.00
_cell.angle_gamma   90.00
#
_symmetry.space_group_name_H-M   'P 1'
#
loop_
_entity.id
_entity.type
_entity.pdbx_description
1 polymer ?
#
loop_
_entity_poly.entity_id
_entity_poly.type
_entity_poly.pdbx_seq_one_letter_code
_entity_poly.pdbx_strand_id
1 'polypeptide(L)'
;WNLTRLAEALLPLFDEDQEKAVQMAKGKLEKFPSLFDEAHLEIFSKKIGLPKNNDPELIQALLDLMASQKTDFTLTFRSLSNSSNSFLSNFEDKEPAQDWLARWNTAGIPDTSLMKVMNPAYIPRNHRIEEVIEAAQQDNFAPFHELYKALQNPYNEQAGFEKLQQPPTPEEIVCNTFCGT
;
A
#
# COMPACT_ATOMS: atom_id res chain seq x y z
N TRP A 1 -10.17 16.01 5.24
CA TRP A 1 -11.09 16.19 6.37
C TRP A 1 -10.38 16.01 7.73
N ASN A 2 -9.69 14.90 7.99
CA ASN A 2 -9.01 14.64 9.28
C ASN A 2 -8.00 15.73 9.67
N LEU A 3 -7.18 16.19 8.70
CA LEU A 3 -6.23 17.28 8.94
C LEU A 3 -6.92 18.61 9.26
N THR A 4 -8.09 18.88 8.69
CA THR A 4 -8.86 20.06 9.03
C THR A 4 -9.37 19.98 10.47
N ARG A 5 -9.89 18.80 10.91
CA ARG A 5 -10.30 18.61 12.33
C ARG A 5 -9.12 18.74 13.30
N LEU A 6 -7.97 18.20 12.95
CA LEU A 6 -6.76 18.38 13.75
C LEU A 6 -6.34 19.86 13.83
N ALA A 7 -6.34 20.57 12.70
CA ALA A 7 -5.98 21.99 12.67
C ALA A 7 -6.93 22.83 13.53
N GLU A 8 -8.25 22.56 13.49
CA GLU A 8 -9.24 23.21 14.36
C GLU A 8 -8.96 22.97 15.85
N ALA A 9 -8.64 21.75 16.23
CA ALA A 9 -8.30 21.41 17.62
C ALA A 9 -7.02 22.10 18.10
N LEU A 10 -6.08 22.42 17.17
CA LEU A 10 -4.81 23.07 17.47
C LEU A 10 -4.84 24.59 17.39
N LEU A 11 -5.96 25.22 16.96
CA LEU A 11 -6.04 26.70 16.82
C LEU A 11 -5.57 27.46 18.07
N PRO A 12 -5.94 27.06 19.32
CA PRO A 12 -5.48 27.77 20.50
C PRO A 12 -3.97 27.76 20.74
N LEU A 13 -3.24 26.85 20.05
CA LEU A 13 -1.79 26.71 20.15
C LEU A 13 -1.04 27.52 19.08
N PHE A 14 -1.75 28.02 18.06
CA PHE A 14 -1.12 28.76 16.97
C PHE A 14 -0.98 30.23 17.29
N ASP A 15 -2.00 30.88 17.83
CA ASP A 15 -2.00 32.30 18.24
C ASP A 15 -3.15 32.54 19.23
N GLU A 16 -2.98 33.54 20.12
CA GLU A 16 -4.06 34.02 21.01
C GLU A 16 -5.17 34.71 20.23
N ASP A 17 -4.83 35.31 19.10
CA ASP A 17 -5.77 35.91 18.17
C ASP A 17 -6.33 34.82 17.24
N GLN A 18 -7.62 34.56 17.40
CA GLN A 18 -8.33 33.51 16.68
C GLN A 18 -8.28 33.70 15.14
N GLU A 19 -8.34 34.94 14.64
CA GLU A 19 -8.29 35.17 13.19
C GLU A 19 -6.92 34.83 12.63
N LYS A 20 -5.86 35.19 13.34
CA LYS A 20 -4.48 34.83 12.96
C LYS A 20 -4.27 33.32 13.05
N ALA A 21 -4.74 32.66 14.11
CA ALA A 21 -4.65 31.21 14.24
C ALA A 21 -5.30 30.50 13.06
N VAL A 22 -6.51 30.94 12.64
CA VAL A 22 -7.21 30.37 11.48
C VAL A 22 -6.44 30.60 10.18
N GLN A 23 -5.86 31.79 9.96
CA GLN A 23 -5.06 32.08 8.76
C GLN A 23 -3.80 31.20 8.71
N MET A 24 -3.13 31.03 9.85
CA MET A 24 -1.97 30.13 9.95
C MET A 24 -2.33 28.68 9.63
N ALA A 25 -3.44 28.17 10.17
CA ALA A 25 -3.94 26.84 9.90
C ALA A 25 -4.27 26.63 8.42
N LYS A 26 -5.02 27.55 7.81
CA LYS A 26 -5.35 27.53 6.38
C LYS A 26 -4.10 27.50 5.50
N GLY A 27 -3.13 28.39 5.73
CA GLY A 27 -1.90 28.43 4.95
C GLY A 27 -1.02 27.17 5.07
N LYS A 28 -1.20 26.35 6.13
CA LYS A 28 -0.57 25.03 6.24
C LYS A 28 -1.35 23.95 5.48
N LEU A 29 -2.69 23.97 5.60
CA LEU A 29 -3.56 23.00 4.93
C LEU A 29 -3.53 23.14 3.41
N GLU A 30 -3.41 24.35 2.88
CA GLU A 30 -3.31 24.62 1.45
C GLU A 30 -2.08 23.99 0.79
N LYS A 31 -1.03 23.69 1.57
CA LYS A 31 0.17 22.99 1.07
C LYS A 31 0.01 21.49 0.98
N PHE A 32 -1.01 20.93 1.65
CA PHE A 32 -1.17 19.47 1.74
C PHE A 32 -1.32 18.80 0.37
N PRO A 33 -2.15 19.28 -0.59
CA PRO A 33 -2.29 18.63 -1.88
C PRO A 33 -0.96 18.46 -2.61
N SER A 34 -0.18 19.56 -2.76
CA SER A 34 1.11 19.47 -3.46
C SER A 34 2.12 18.56 -2.77
N LEU A 35 2.19 18.61 -1.43
CA LEU A 35 3.05 17.69 -0.67
C LEU A 35 2.63 16.24 -0.80
N PHE A 36 1.32 16.00 -0.86
CA PHE A 36 0.78 14.66 -1.08
C PHE A 36 1.13 14.14 -2.48
N ASP A 37 0.91 14.95 -3.52
CA ASP A 37 1.20 14.58 -4.90
C ASP A 37 2.69 14.28 -5.12
N GLU A 38 3.57 15.13 -4.55
CA GLU A 38 5.01 14.92 -4.59
C GLU A 38 5.41 13.60 -3.90
N ALA A 39 4.91 13.37 -2.67
CA ALA A 39 5.20 12.17 -1.90
C ALA A 39 4.62 10.91 -2.58
N HIS A 40 3.41 10.99 -3.14
CA HIS A 40 2.78 9.92 -3.89
C HIS A 40 3.64 9.53 -5.09
N LEU A 41 4.02 10.51 -5.92
CA LEU A 41 4.85 10.27 -7.09
C LEU A 41 6.21 9.66 -6.72
N GLU A 42 6.87 10.20 -5.70
CA GLU A 42 8.15 9.69 -5.21
C GLU A 42 8.05 8.22 -4.74
N ILE A 43 7.04 7.92 -3.91
CA ILE A 43 6.85 6.58 -3.34
C ILE A 43 6.54 5.58 -4.45
N PHE A 44 5.61 5.90 -5.37
CA PHE A 44 5.24 4.96 -6.44
C PHE A 44 6.35 4.78 -7.47
N SER A 45 7.14 5.81 -7.77
CA SER A 45 8.35 5.68 -8.60
C SER A 45 9.35 4.69 -7.99
N LYS A 46 9.54 4.73 -6.67
CA LYS A 46 10.37 3.75 -5.94
C LYS A 46 9.74 2.34 -5.95
N LYS A 47 8.42 2.24 -5.79
CA LYS A 47 7.70 0.96 -5.82
C LYS A 47 7.83 0.23 -7.16
N ILE A 48 7.87 0.96 -8.25
CA ILE A 48 8.11 0.40 -9.60
C ILE A 48 9.60 0.38 -10.00
N GLY A 49 10.52 0.72 -9.08
CA GLY A 49 11.96 0.67 -9.30
C GLY A 49 12.54 1.77 -10.18
N LEU A 50 11.81 2.84 -10.44
CA LEU A 50 12.23 3.94 -11.31
C LEU A 50 12.31 5.29 -10.54
N PRO A 51 13.16 5.40 -9.48
CA PRO A 51 13.15 6.56 -8.58
C PRO A 51 13.58 7.88 -9.23
N LYS A 52 14.19 7.81 -10.43
CA LYS A 52 14.63 9.00 -11.19
C LYS A 52 13.67 9.37 -12.31
N ASN A 53 12.73 8.50 -12.63
CA ASN A 53 11.74 8.72 -13.67
C ASN A 53 10.38 8.98 -13.01
N ASN A 54 10.10 10.26 -12.76
CA ASN A 54 8.83 10.70 -12.17
C ASN A 54 7.77 10.78 -13.28
N ASP A 55 7.30 9.63 -13.76
CA ASP A 55 6.25 9.51 -14.76
C ASP A 55 4.90 9.19 -14.09
N PRO A 56 4.07 10.21 -13.81
CA PRO A 56 2.78 10.01 -13.15
C PRO A 56 1.81 9.23 -14.04
N GLU A 57 1.93 9.33 -15.38
CA GLU A 57 1.05 8.62 -16.31
C GLU A 57 1.34 7.12 -16.31
N LEU A 58 2.60 6.72 -16.20
CA LEU A 58 2.98 5.32 -16.10
C LEU A 58 2.46 4.70 -14.79
N ILE A 59 2.57 5.43 -13.68
CA ILE A 59 2.08 5.00 -12.36
C ILE A 59 0.56 4.89 -12.39
N GLN A 60 -0.14 5.92 -12.87
CA GLN A 60 -1.60 5.93 -12.91
C GLN A 60 -2.15 4.81 -13.81
N ALA A 61 -1.52 4.59 -14.97
CA ALA A 61 -1.90 3.50 -15.87
C ALA A 61 -1.79 2.12 -15.20
N LEU A 62 -0.79 1.88 -14.34
CA LEU A 62 -0.71 0.65 -13.54
C LEU A 62 -1.86 0.55 -12.54
N LEU A 63 -2.12 1.63 -11.82
CA LEU A 63 -3.19 1.64 -10.80
C LEU A 63 -4.57 1.44 -11.43
N ASP A 64 -4.83 2.06 -12.58
CA ASP A 64 -6.09 1.90 -13.33
C ASP A 64 -6.24 0.46 -13.85
N LEU A 65 -5.17 -0.12 -14.38
CA LEU A 65 -5.14 -1.51 -14.82
C LEU A 65 -5.44 -2.47 -13.66
N MET A 66 -4.79 -2.26 -12.52
CA MET A 66 -5.02 -3.06 -11.31
C MET A 66 -6.46 -2.93 -10.82
N ALA A 67 -7.02 -1.72 -10.82
CA ALA A 67 -8.40 -1.47 -10.43
C ALA A 67 -9.40 -2.14 -11.37
N SER A 68 -9.18 -2.07 -12.68
CA SER A 68 -10.07 -2.66 -13.71
C SER A 68 -10.17 -4.18 -13.60
N GLN A 69 -9.06 -4.85 -13.23
CA GLN A 69 -9.00 -6.31 -13.10
C GLN A 69 -9.05 -6.78 -11.63
N LYS A 70 -9.22 -5.86 -10.68
CA LYS A 70 -9.32 -6.16 -9.23
C LYS A 70 -8.14 -6.99 -8.71
N THR A 71 -6.93 -6.72 -9.20
CA THR A 71 -5.73 -7.44 -8.78
C THR A 71 -5.34 -7.07 -7.35
N ASP A 72 -4.69 -8.02 -6.64
CA ASP A 72 -4.17 -7.75 -5.30
C ASP A 72 -3.01 -6.73 -5.36
N PHE A 73 -3.15 -5.64 -4.63
CA PHE A 73 -2.20 -4.53 -4.63
C PHE A 73 -0.80 -4.97 -4.20
N THR A 74 -0.73 -5.69 -3.09
CA THR A 74 0.55 -6.10 -2.50
C THR A 74 1.28 -7.10 -3.38
N LEU A 75 0.56 -8.13 -3.85
CA LEU A 75 1.15 -9.15 -4.72
C LEU A 75 1.57 -8.58 -6.07
N THR A 76 0.80 -7.67 -6.66
CA THR A 76 1.14 -7.07 -7.96
C THR A 76 2.46 -6.31 -7.89
N PHE A 77 2.62 -5.40 -6.91
CA PHE A 77 3.88 -4.67 -6.74
C PHE A 77 5.04 -5.57 -6.30
N ARG A 78 4.79 -6.55 -5.45
CA ARG A 78 5.82 -7.50 -5.02
C ARG A 78 6.32 -8.37 -6.17
N SER A 79 5.41 -8.92 -6.97
CA SER A 79 5.73 -9.80 -8.09
C SER A 79 6.50 -9.09 -9.21
N LEU A 80 6.26 -7.79 -9.41
CA LEU A 80 6.99 -6.96 -10.38
C LEU A 80 8.50 -6.95 -10.08
N SER A 81 8.90 -7.04 -8.80
CA SER A 81 10.31 -7.12 -8.38
C SER A 81 10.95 -8.48 -8.63
N ASN A 82 10.17 -9.52 -8.93
CA ASN A 82 10.67 -10.87 -9.15
C ASN A 82 10.88 -11.17 -10.63
N SER A 83 9.83 -11.07 -11.45
CA SER A 83 9.92 -11.27 -12.90
C SER A 83 8.67 -10.77 -13.62
N SER A 84 8.79 -10.48 -14.92
CA SER A 84 7.64 -10.15 -15.76
C SER A 84 6.55 -11.24 -15.74
N ASN A 85 6.95 -12.52 -15.75
CA ASN A 85 5.98 -13.63 -15.70
C ASN A 85 5.23 -13.66 -14.36
N SER A 86 5.92 -13.42 -13.25
CA SER A 86 5.29 -13.31 -11.92
C SER A 86 4.31 -12.14 -11.85
N PHE A 87 4.67 -10.99 -12.41
CA PHE A 87 3.78 -9.84 -12.51
C PHE A 87 2.52 -10.16 -13.33
N LEU A 88 2.70 -10.72 -14.53
CA LEU A 88 1.59 -11.07 -15.43
C LEU A 88 0.64 -12.13 -14.85
N SER A 89 1.10 -12.96 -13.90
CA SER A 89 0.25 -13.96 -13.27
C SER A 89 -0.83 -13.37 -12.35
N ASN A 90 -0.74 -12.08 -11.98
CA ASN A 90 -1.76 -11.39 -11.18
C ASN A 90 -2.96 -10.89 -12.02
N PHE A 91 -2.88 -10.95 -13.35
CA PHE A 91 -3.88 -10.41 -14.25
C PHE A 91 -4.61 -11.54 -15.00
N GLU A 92 -5.92 -11.43 -15.09
CA GLU A 92 -6.75 -12.34 -15.89
C GLU A 92 -6.52 -12.07 -17.38
N ASP A 93 -6.69 -10.81 -17.80
CA ASP A 93 -6.30 -10.34 -19.13
C ASP A 93 -4.87 -9.80 -19.09
N LYS A 94 -3.98 -10.54 -19.77
CA LYS A 94 -2.54 -10.24 -19.76
C LYS A 94 -2.12 -9.22 -20.79
N GLU A 95 -2.91 -8.97 -21.84
CA GLU A 95 -2.52 -8.07 -22.93
C GLU A 95 -2.27 -6.64 -22.44
N PRO A 96 -3.19 -5.97 -21.69
CA PRO A 96 -2.92 -4.65 -21.15
C PRO A 96 -1.75 -4.60 -20.16
N ALA A 97 -1.51 -5.70 -19.42
CA ALA A 97 -0.38 -5.78 -18.49
C ALA A 97 0.96 -5.94 -19.24
N GLN A 98 0.99 -6.63 -20.38
CA GLN A 98 2.14 -6.72 -21.27
C GLN A 98 2.48 -5.35 -21.89
N ASP A 99 1.47 -4.61 -22.34
CA ASP A 99 1.63 -3.26 -22.87
C ASP A 99 2.20 -2.31 -21.82
N TRP A 100 1.69 -2.38 -20.59
CA TRP A 100 2.25 -1.62 -19.49
C TRP A 100 3.72 -1.99 -19.20
N LEU A 101 4.06 -3.29 -19.17
CA LEU A 101 5.43 -3.76 -18.97
C LEU A 101 6.37 -3.26 -20.09
N ALA A 102 5.91 -3.21 -21.34
CA ALA A 102 6.69 -2.68 -22.44
C ALA A 102 7.03 -1.20 -22.23
N ARG A 103 6.06 -0.38 -21.81
CA ARG A 103 6.27 1.02 -21.44
C ARG A 103 7.22 1.15 -20.23
N TRP A 104 7.04 0.35 -19.20
CA TRP A 104 7.87 0.36 -18.01
C TRP A 104 9.34 0.04 -18.32
N ASN A 105 9.61 -0.97 -19.17
CA ASN A 105 10.95 -1.33 -19.62
C ASN A 105 11.62 -0.23 -20.45
N THR A 106 10.85 0.55 -21.22
CA THR A 106 11.40 1.68 -22.00
C THR A 106 11.63 2.92 -21.14
N ALA A 107 10.94 3.07 -20.02
CA ALA A 107 11.05 4.19 -19.11
C ALA A 107 12.39 4.23 -18.34
N GLY A 108 13.08 3.10 -18.21
CA GLY A 108 14.38 3.02 -17.54
C GLY A 108 14.78 1.61 -17.16
N ILE A 109 15.91 1.49 -16.45
CA ILE A 109 16.37 0.23 -15.88
C ILE A 109 15.84 0.16 -14.43
N PRO A 110 14.90 -0.75 -14.13
CA PRO A 110 14.33 -0.82 -12.79
C PRO A 110 15.32 -1.33 -11.75
N ASP A 111 15.33 -0.66 -10.60
CA ASP A 111 16.06 -1.13 -9.41
C ASP A 111 15.22 -2.15 -8.64
N THR A 112 15.41 -3.43 -8.91
CA THR A 112 14.69 -4.53 -8.26
C THR A 112 15.01 -4.66 -6.77
N SER A 113 16.20 -4.23 -6.34
CA SER A 113 16.58 -4.22 -4.92
C SER A 113 15.79 -3.18 -4.15
N LEU A 114 15.67 -1.96 -4.73
CA LEU A 114 14.82 -0.91 -4.19
C LEU A 114 13.34 -1.36 -4.15
N MET A 115 12.84 -1.98 -5.22
CA MET A 115 11.46 -2.49 -5.26
C MET A 115 11.17 -3.46 -4.11
N LYS A 116 12.10 -4.35 -3.79
CA LYS A 116 11.92 -5.33 -2.70
C LYS A 116 11.82 -4.68 -1.32
N VAL A 117 12.53 -3.59 -1.07
CA VAL A 117 12.44 -2.87 0.22
C VAL A 117 11.29 -1.86 0.27
N MET A 118 10.72 -1.51 -0.90
CA MET A 118 9.54 -0.63 -0.98
C MET A 118 8.21 -1.39 -1.03
N ASN A 119 8.23 -2.68 -1.39
CA ASN A 119 7.06 -3.53 -1.56
C ASN A 119 7.12 -4.70 -0.58
N PRO A 120 6.33 -4.68 0.51
CA PRO A 120 6.35 -5.77 1.48
C PRO A 120 5.85 -7.08 0.86
N ALA A 121 6.40 -8.21 1.35
CA ALA A 121 5.90 -9.55 1.06
C ALA A 121 4.70 -9.89 1.95
N TYR A 122 4.68 -9.35 3.18
CA TYR A 122 3.63 -9.60 4.17
C TYR A 122 2.98 -8.30 4.62
N ILE A 123 1.67 -8.31 4.72
CA ILE A 123 0.85 -7.26 5.33
C ILE A 123 -0.17 -7.92 6.27
N PRO A 124 -0.70 -7.20 7.28
CA PRO A 124 -1.76 -7.73 8.13
C PRO A 124 -3.09 -7.75 7.37
N ARG A 125 -3.33 -8.80 6.58
CA ARG A 125 -4.54 -8.97 5.77
C ARG A 125 -5.76 -9.19 6.66
N ASN A 126 -6.88 -8.54 6.36
CA ASN A 126 -8.09 -8.57 7.21
C ASN A 126 -8.54 -9.99 7.55
N HIS A 127 -8.60 -10.90 6.56
CA HIS A 127 -9.00 -12.29 6.82
C HIS A 127 -8.02 -13.04 7.75
N ARG A 128 -6.73 -12.71 7.73
CA ARG A 128 -5.75 -13.28 8.67
C ARG A 128 -5.88 -12.68 10.07
N ILE A 129 -6.27 -11.40 10.17
CA ILE A 129 -6.61 -10.77 11.45
C ILE A 129 -7.85 -11.42 12.05
N GLU A 130 -8.92 -11.67 11.26
CA GLU A 130 -10.11 -12.38 11.74
C GLU A 130 -9.77 -13.80 12.20
N GLU A 131 -8.98 -14.57 11.43
CA GLU A 131 -8.48 -15.90 11.83
C GLU A 131 -7.76 -15.84 13.21
N VAL A 132 -6.95 -14.81 13.43
CA VAL A 132 -6.25 -14.58 14.71
C VAL A 132 -7.25 -14.27 15.83
N ILE A 133 -8.24 -13.41 15.58
CA ILE A 133 -9.26 -13.02 16.58
C ILE A 133 -10.10 -14.23 16.97
N GLU A 134 -10.60 -15.00 16.01
CA GLU A 134 -11.41 -16.20 16.24
C GLU A 134 -10.64 -17.27 17.05
N ALA A 135 -9.36 -17.50 16.71
CA ALA A 135 -8.51 -18.43 17.45
C ALA A 135 -8.25 -17.94 18.88
N ALA A 136 -7.99 -16.64 19.07
CA ALA A 136 -7.74 -16.05 20.38
C ALA A 136 -8.96 -16.13 21.32
N GLN A 137 -10.18 -16.02 20.78
CA GLN A 137 -11.43 -16.24 21.53
C GLN A 137 -11.57 -17.66 22.08
N GLN A 138 -10.79 -18.60 21.54
CA GLN A 138 -10.72 -20.00 21.96
C GLN A 138 -9.43 -20.30 22.75
N ASP A 139 -8.77 -19.26 23.30
CA ASP A 139 -7.48 -19.35 24.00
C ASP A 139 -6.32 -19.91 23.15
N ASN A 140 -6.46 -19.92 21.80
CA ASN A 140 -5.42 -20.33 20.88
C ASN A 140 -4.70 -19.12 20.26
N PHE A 141 -3.52 -18.77 20.78
CA PHE A 141 -2.71 -17.66 20.31
C PHE A 141 -1.65 -18.04 19.25
N ALA A 142 -1.62 -19.28 18.78
CA ALA A 142 -0.63 -19.71 17.81
C ALA A 142 -0.69 -18.91 16.48
N PRO A 143 -1.88 -18.64 15.88
CA PRO A 143 -1.98 -17.84 14.66
C PRO A 143 -1.52 -16.39 14.88
N PHE A 144 -1.76 -15.81 16.05
CA PHE A 144 -1.25 -14.48 16.41
C PHE A 144 0.28 -14.44 16.39
N HIS A 145 0.93 -15.40 17.03
CA HIS A 145 2.39 -15.45 17.08
C HIS A 145 3.01 -15.70 15.70
N GLU A 146 2.36 -16.50 14.85
CA GLU A 146 2.79 -16.75 13.48
C GLU A 146 2.71 -15.45 12.64
N LEU A 147 1.55 -14.79 12.62
CA LEU A 147 1.37 -13.52 11.92
C LEU A 147 2.33 -12.43 12.43
N TYR A 148 2.44 -12.30 13.76
CA TYR A 148 3.36 -11.35 14.40
C TYR A 148 4.82 -11.58 13.95
N LYS A 149 5.28 -12.84 13.94
CA LYS A 149 6.63 -13.20 13.51
C LYS A 149 6.88 -12.84 12.04
N ALA A 150 5.92 -13.13 11.15
CA ALA A 150 6.04 -12.74 9.74
C ALA A 150 6.14 -11.22 9.57
N LEU A 151 5.34 -10.45 10.32
CA LEU A 151 5.30 -9.00 10.26
C LEU A 151 6.51 -8.29 10.91
N GLN A 152 7.37 -9.00 11.65
CA GLN A 152 8.64 -8.43 12.13
C GLN A 152 9.65 -8.20 11.00
N ASN A 153 9.55 -8.96 9.90
CA ASN A 153 10.42 -8.83 8.73
C ASN A 153 9.58 -8.82 7.44
N PRO A 154 8.69 -7.82 7.26
CA PRO A 154 7.63 -7.89 6.25
C PRO A 154 8.14 -7.79 4.80
N TYR A 155 9.39 -7.35 4.59
CA TYR A 155 9.99 -7.20 3.26
C TYR A 155 10.81 -8.40 2.80
N ASN A 156 11.04 -9.38 3.69
CA ASN A 156 11.82 -10.57 3.36
C ASN A 156 10.89 -11.77 3.14
N GLU A 157 11.15 -12.56 2.10
CA GLU A 157 10.49 -13.87 1.96
C GLU A 157 10.91 -14.79 3.12
N GLN A 158 9.96 -15.45 3.72
CA GLN A 158 10.15 -16.29 4.90
C GLN A 158 9.53 -17.67 4.65
N ALA A 159 10.35 -18.72 4.62
CA ALA A 159 9.88 -20.09 4.43
C ALA A 159 8.90 -20.49 5.54
N GLY A 160 7.77 -21.07 5.13
CA GLY A 160 6.70 -21.52 6.01
C GLY A 160 5.61 -20.47 6.27
N PHE A 161 5.75 -19.24 5.75
CA PHE A 161 4.73 -18.18 5.87
C PHE A 161 4.03 -17.83 4.55
N GLU A 162 4.19 -18.66 3.52
CA GLU A 162 3.63 -18.42 2.17
C GLU A 162 2.10 -18.20 2.20
N LYS A 163 1.40 -18.89 3.12
CA LYS A 163 -0.05 -18.74 3.32
C LYS A 163 -0.42 -17.30 3.71
N LEU A 164 0.42 -16.62 4.49
CA LEU A 164 0.16 -15.25 4.97
C LEU A 164 0.27 -14.17 3.87
N GLN A 165 0.89 -14.50 2.74
CA GLN A 165 0.96 -13.60 1.58
C GLN A 165 -0.32 -13.65 0.73
N GLN A 166 -1.08 -14.75 0.79
CA GLN A 166 -2.20 -15.00 -0.10
C GLN A 166 -3.38 -14.05 0.17
N PRO A 167 -4.04 -13.54 -0.89
CA PRO A 167 -5.28 -12.80 -0.75
C PRO A 167 -6.39 -13.70 -0.18
N PRO A 168 -7.51 -13.12 0.30
CA PRO A 168 -8.65 -13.89 0.77
C PRO A 168 -9.27 -14.69 -0.38
N THR A 169 -9.72 -15.91 -0.08
CA THR A 169 -10.69 -16.60 -0.93
C THR A 169 -12.03 -15.87 -0.87
N PRO A 170 -12.98 -16.13 -1.79
CA PRO A 170 -14.32 -15.51 -1.72
C PRO A 170 -15.02 -15.68 -0.37
N GLU A 171 -14.78 -16.81 0.32
CA GLU A 171 -15.35 -17.15 1.62
C GLU A 171 -14.66 -16.43 2.78
N GLU A 172 -13.39 -16.04 2.60
CA GLU A 172 -12.57 -15.33 3.59
C GLU A 172 -12.71 -13.80 3.51
N ILE A 173 -13.52 -13.27 2.56
CA ILE A 173 -13.67 -11.82 2.40
C ILE A 173 -14.37 -11.21 3.62
N VAL A 174 -13.65 -10.36 4.35
CA VAL A 174 -14.18 -9.61 5.49
C VAL A 174 -14.94 -8.39 4.97
N CYS A 175 -16.27 -8.46 4.97
CA CYS A 175 -17.13 -7.39 4.46
C CYS A 175 -17.21 -6.18 5.39
N ASN A 176 -17.07 -6.39 6.71
CA ASN A 176 -17.13 -5.33 7.71
C ASN A 176 -16.01 -5.50 8.72
N THR A 177 -15.23 -4.44 8.92
CA THR A 177 -14.27 -4.37 10.01
C THR A 177 -14.83 -3.51 11.12
N PHE A 178 -15.02 -4.08 12.31
CA PHE A 178 -15.48 -3.34 13.47
C PHE A 178 -14.25 -2.89 14.28
N CYS A 179 -13.91 -1.61 14.19
CA CYS A 179 -13.04 -0.98 15.18
C CYS A 179 -13.90 -0.84 16.45
N GLY A 180 -13.72 -1.68 17.45
CA GLY A 180 -14.55 -1.86 18.66
C GLY A 180 -14.93 -0.59 19.46
N THR A 181 -15.58 0.34 18.79
CA THR A 181 -16.25 1.51 19.38
C THR A 181 -17.73 1.47 19.07
#